data_a609af83946aa87bfac83f08bf3f3b5b
#
_entry.id   a609af83946aa87bfac83f08bf3f3b5b
#
_cell.length_a   1.000
_cell.length_b   1.000
_cell.length_c   1.000
_cell.angle_alpha   90.00
_cell.angle_beta   90.00
_cell.angle_gamma   90.00
#
_symmetry.space_group_name_H-M   'P 1'
#
loop_
_entity.id
_entity.type
_entity.pdbx_description
1 polymer ?
#
loop_
_entity_poly.entity_id
_entity_poly.type
_entity_poly.pdbx_seq_one_letter_code
_entity_poly.pdbx_strand_id
1 'polypeptide(L)'
;MKTSVISNFQGSSDAVRTLTLVSPLGAGQPGIAKFSTFQTRAQSSIKEHARELQQVIDVVPQHMFILEPDFSASFENRSAREYFGPLKASSPQQRIAEYTHPDDLEGVVSAFENALASGLPFEALARLRNKDGEYRWFLQNMHPVRDEQGKIIRWCGARTDVHDQKEPQESSSAENLALREEIDRVSIFEEIVGTSPALKAALDRIAKVAPTDSTVLITGETGTGKELVARAIHKRSSRASRPFISVNCAAIPKDLIASELFGHEKGAFTGALQRRIGRFEQAEGGTIFLDEIGELPAETQVALLRVLQEREFERVGGTCTIRANVRVITATHRDLPADISEGSFRSDLFYRINVFPVEMPPLRERAEDIRLLVEYFIDRYASKMGKKIQRIQRRTMDRLQSYPWPGNIRELQNVIERSMIICDSDEFSVDASWLSQEVRTTRPLTDELVAQEKEMIEAALAETRGRVSGPLGAAAKLRMPASTLDSKIKSLKIDKRRFQVA
;
A
#
# COMPACT_ATOMS: atom_id res chain seq x y z
N MET A 1 28.57 4.06 -18.83
CA MET A 1 29.50 3.14 -19.49
C MET A 1 28.74 2.12 -20.35
N LYS A 2 28.03 2.57 -21.40
CA LYS A 2 27.20 1.68 -22.24
C LYS A 2 27.31 1.97 -23.74
N THR A 3 28.40 2.61 -24.21
CA THR A 3 28.44 3.07 -25.61
C THR A 3 29.78 2.82 -26.33
N SER A 4 30.69 2.01 -25.82
CA SER A 4 32.01 1.83 -26.45
C SER A 4 32.33 0.41 -26.97
N VAL A 5 31.40 -0.54 -26.89
CA VAL A 5 31.65 -1.94 -27.31
C VAL A 5 31.04 -2.26 -28.69
N ILE A 6 30.13 -1.41 -29.21
CA ILE A 6 29.44 -1.69 -30.48
C ILE A 6 30.18 -1.15 -31.72
N SER A 7 31.16 -0.24 -31.61
CA SER A 7 31.83 0.38 -32.77
C SER A 7 32.95 -0.44 -33.38
N ASN A 8 33.39 -1.54 -32.78
CA ASN A 8 34.50 -2.36 -33.33
C ASN A 8 34.04 -3.57 -34.16
N PHE A 9 32.75 -3.80 -34.34
CA PHE A 9 32.24 -4.93 -35.12
C PHE A 9 31.95 -4.60 -36.59
N GLN A 10 32.01 -3.33 -37.02
CA GLN A 10 31.80 -2.94 -38.42
C GLN A 10 33.05 -3.13 -39.33
N GLY A 11 34.21 -3.39 -38.74
CA GLY A 11 35.46 -3.55 -39.50
C GLY A 11 35.69 -4.92 -40.17
N SER A 12 34.89 -5.96 -39.86
CA SER A 12 35.13 -7.31 -40.41
C SER A 12 34.25 -7.69 -41.62
N SER A 13 33.18 -6.95 -41.88
CA SER A 13 32.26 -7.21 -43.00
C SER A 13 32.84 -6.76 -44.37
N ASP A 14 33.63 -5.68 -44.39
CA ASP A 14 34.20 -5.15 -45.63
C ASP A 14 35.40 -5.97 -46.15
N ALA A 15 36.08 -6.71 -45.28
CA ALA A 15 37.20 -7.58 -45.70
C ALA A 15 36.74 -8.82 -46.48
N VAL A 16 35.48 -9.23 -46.37
CA VAL A 16 34.93 -10.40 -47.09
C VAL A 16 34.37 -10.00 -48.45
N ARG A 17 33.94 -8.76 -48.66
CA ARG A 17 33.37 -8.29 -49.95
C ARG A 17 34.42 -7.99 -51.02
N THR A 18 35.68 -7.72 -50.66
CA THR A 18 36.73 -7.37 -51.64
C THR A 18 37.39 -8.59 -52.32
N LEU A 19 37.04 -9.81 -51.92
CA LEU A 19 37.67 -11.06 -52.42
C LEU A 19 36.90 -11.75 -53.57
N THR A 20 35.82 -11.17 -54.10
CA THR A 20 34.99 -11.85 -55.14
C THR A 20 35.23 -11.36 -56.56
N LEU A 21 36.19 -10.48 -56.80
CA LEU A 21 36.49 -9.97 -58.17
C LEU A 21 37.95 -10.04 -58.48
N VAL A 22 38.50 -11.24 -58.74
CA VAL A 22 39.69 -11.44 -59.57
C VAL A 22 39.52 -12.74 -60.37
N SER A 23 39.25 -12.60 -61.69
CA SER A 23 39.25 -13.65 -62.67
C SER A 23 40.66 -14.17 -62.97
N PRO A 24 40.78 -15.38 -63.45
CA PRO A 24 42.05 -16.08 -63.49
C PRO A 24 42.89 -15.76 -64.76
N LEU A 25 44.15 -15.38 -64.60
CA LEU A 25 45.15 -15.48 -65.67
C LEU A 25 46.51 -15.80 -65.05
N GLY A 26 47.08 -16.92 -65.47
CA GLY A 26 48.51 -17.17 -65.50
C GLY A 26 49.06 -18.11 -64.44
N ALA A 27 49.52 -19.24 -64.93
CA ALA A 27 50.23 -20.29 -64.18
C ALA A 27 51.52 -19.80 -63.50
N GLY A 28 51.63 -20.07 -62.19
CA GLY A 28 52.85 -19.83 -61.41
C GLY A 28 52.59 -20.21 -59.95
N GLN A 29 53.14 -21.30 -59.46
CA GLN A 29 52.98 -21.92 -58.18
C GLN A 29 53.69 -21.23 -57.02
N PRO A 30 53.25 -20.02 -56.52
CA PRO A 30 53.36 -19.76 -55.12
C PRO A 30 52.08 -19.14 -54.51
N GLY A 31 50.98 -18.91 -55.26
CA GLY A 31 49.76 -18.28 -54.79
C GLY A 31 48.85 -19.15 -53.88
N ILE A 32 48.82 -20.47 -54.20
CA ILE A 32 47.90 -21.41 -53.54
C ILE A 32 48.29 -21.65 -52.05
N ALA A 33 49.60 -21.70 -51.75
CA ALA A 33 50.12 -21.91 -50.41
C ALA A 33 49.84 -20.70 -49.49
N LYS A 34 49.86 -19.45 -50.02
CA LYS A 34 49.52 -18.24 -49.23
C LYS A 34 48.03 -18.12 -48.97
N PHE A 35 47.18 -18.54 -49.91
CA PHE A 35 45.70 -18.52 -49.70
C PHE A 35 45.25 -19.55 -48.69
N SER A 36 45.76 -20.76 -48.67
CA SER A 36 45.47 -21.79 -47.69
C SER A 36 45.94 -21.39 -46.30
N THR A 37 47.07 -20.71 -46.15
CA THR A 37 47.62 -20.21 -44.88
C THR A 37 46.77 -19.04 -44.32
N PHE A 38 46.23 -18.18 -45.21
CA PHE A 38 45.33 -17.09 -44.80
C PHE A 38 43.95 -17.61 -44.32
N GLN A 39 43.35 -18.56 -45.05
CA GLN A 39 42.10 -19.21 -44.63
C GLN A 39 42.27 -19.99 -43.33
N THR A 40 43.38 -20.68 -43.14
CA THR A 40 43.68 -21.41 -41.90
C THR A 40 43.88 -20.46 -40.71
N ARG A 41 44.56 -19.32 -40.90
CA ARG A 41 44.71 -18.26 -39.89
C ARG A 41 43.39 -17.58 -39.54
N ALA A 42 42.57 -17.24 -40.53
CA ALA A 42 41.23 -16.64 -40.27
C ALA A 42 40.33 -17.62 -39.55
N GLN A 43 40.30 -18.89 -39.92
CA GLN A 43 39.53 -19.93 -39.23
C GLN A 43 40.04 -20.20 -37.80
N SER A 44 41.37 -20.15 -37.56
CA SER A 44 41.92 -20.32 -36.22
C SER A 44 41.57 -19.13 -35.31
N SER A 45 41.64 -17.89 -35.83
CA SER A 45 41.26 -16.68 -35.11
C SER A 45 39.76 -16.69 -34.78
N ILE A 46 38.88 -17.07 -35.69
CA ILE A 46 37.44 -17.21 -35.45
C ILE A 46 37.16 -18.26 -34.33
N LYS A 47 37.85 -19.41 -34.40
CA LYS A 47 37.72 -20.45 -33.35
C LYS A 47 38.23 -19.99 -31.99
N GLU A 48 39.29 -19.20 -31.95
CA GLU A 48 39.86 -18.64 -30.72
C GLU A 48 38.89 -17.64 -30.08
N HIS A 49 38.39 -16.69 -30.85
CA HIS A 49 37.37 -15.75 -30.35
C HIS A 49 36.06 -16.44 -29.92
N ALA A 50 35.64 -17.48 -30.67
CA ALA A 50 34.47 -18.27 -30.27
C ALA A 50 34.70 -18.99 -28.94
N ARG A 51 35.92 -19.50 -28.67
CA ARG A 51 36.28 -20.12 -27.38
C ARG A 51 36.33 -19.09 -26.24
N GLU A 52 36.90 -17.92 -26.48
CA GLU A 52 36.91 -16.83 -25.49
C GLU A 52 35.50 -16.40 -25.13
N LEU A 53 34.63 -16.18 -26.10
CA LEU A 53 33.21 -15.85 -25.87
C LEU A 53 32.49 -16.95 -25.07
N GLN A 54 32.76 -18.22 -25.40
CA GLN A 54 32.17 -19.33 -24.68
C GLN A 54 32.64 -19.38 -23.22
N GLN A 55 33.92 -19.12 -22.95
CA GLN A 55 34.45 -19.04 -21.59
C GLN A 55 33.81 -17.90 -20.80
N VAL A 56 33.59 -16.73 -21.42
CA VAL A 56 32.90 -15.60 -20.77
C VAL A 56 31.46 -15.95 -20.41
N ILE A 57 30.76 -16.59 -21.36
CA ILE A 57 29.33 -17.00 -21.12
C ILE A 57 29.24 -18.11 -20.07
N ASP A 58 30.21 -19.01 -19.99
CA ASP A 58 30.24 -20.11 -19.02
C ASP A 58 30.54 -19.62 -17.58
N VAL A 59 31.12 -18.44 -17.37
CA VAL A 59 31.37 -17.83 -16.07
C VAL A 59 30.14 -17.06 -15.55
N VAL A 60 29.20 -16.70 -16.45
CA VAL A 60 27.98 -16.00 -16.05
C VAL A 60 27.11 -16.91 -15.20
N PRO A 61 26.70 -16.48 -13.97
CA PRO A 61 25.91 -17.31 -13.05
C PRO A 61 24.46 -17.52 -13.52
N GLN A 62 23.96 -16.68 -14.41
CA GLN A 62 22.63 -16.83 -15.01
C GLN A 62 22.62 -18.03 -15.97
N HIS A 63 21.52 -18.76 -16.00
CA HIS A 63 21.32 -19.88 -16.93
C HIS A 63 20.98 -19.34 -18.31
N MET A 64 21.99 -19.34 -19.21
CA MET A 64 21.86 -18.85 -20.57
C MET A 64 21.65 -19.99 -21.56
N PHE A 65 20.78 -19.76 -22.57
CA PHE A 65 20.50 -20.73 -23.62
C PHE A 65 20.24 -20.04 -24.96
N ILE A 66 20.50 -20.78 -26.03
CA ILE A 66 20.20 -20.39 -27.42
C ILE A 66 19.36 -21.50 -28.04
N LEU A 67 18.25 -21.09 -28.67
CA LEU A 67 17.38 -21.99 -29.44
C LEU A 67 17.47 -21.63 -30.94
N GLU A 68 17.42 -22.62 -31.77
CA GLU A 68 17.25 -22.47 -33.22
C GLU A 68 15.80 -22.01 -33.51
N PRO A 69 15.50 -21.60 -34.78
CA PRO A 69 14.14 -21.18 -35.12
C PRO A 69 13.04 -22.23 -34.89
N ASP A 70 13.39 -23.52 -34.88
CA ASP A 70 12.53 -24.66 -34.58
C ASP A 70 12.45 -24.96 -33.06
N PHE A 71 13.09 -24.09 -32.25
CA PHE A 71 13.17 -24.22 -30.77
C PHE A 71 13.97 -25.44 -30.27
N SER A 72 14.71 -26.10 -31.15
CA SER A 72 15.77 -27.01 -30.71
C SER A 72 16.84 -26.20 -29.97
N ALA A 73 17.33 -26.72 -28.85
CA ALA A 73 18.39 -26.05 -28.13
C ALA A 73 19.73 -26.31 -28.80
N SER A 74 20.41 -25.23 -29.21
CA SER A 74 21.72 -25.28 -29.81
C SER A 74 22.85 -24.99 -28.83
N PHE A 75 22.57 -24.30 -27.75
CA PHE A 75 23.55 -23.96 -26.73
C PHE A 75 22.90 -23.79 -25.33
N GLU A 76 23.61 -24.22 -24.30
CA GLU A 76 23.41 -23.87 -22.90
C GLU A 76 24.78 -23.63 -22.25
N ASN A 77 24.87 -22.61 -21.39
CA ASN A 77 26.08 -22.33 -20.66
C ASN A 77 26.30 -23.37 -19.52
N ARG A 78 27.48 -23.32 -18.92
CA ARG A 78 27.85 -24.25 -17.85
C ARG A 78 26.88 -24.24 -16.67
N SER A 79 26.47 -23.06 -16.21
CA SER A 79 25.55 -22.89 -15.10
C SER A 79 24.18 -23.56 -15.38
N ALA A 80 23.64 -23.43 -16.59
CA ALA A 80 22.40 -24.08 -16.98
C ALA A 80 22.53 -25.61 -17.00
N ARG A 81 23.63 -26.15 -17.56
CA ARG A 81 23.87 -27.60 -17.61
C ARG A 81 24.07 -28.21 -16.22
N GLU A 82 24.74 -27.52 -15.33
CA GLU A 82 24.94 -27.98 -13.94
C GLU A 82 23.63 -28.02 -13.15
N TYR A 83 22.72 -27.08 -13.40
CA TYR A 83 21.43 -26.99 -12.73
C TYR A 83 20.38 -27.96 -13.27
N PHE A 84 20.16 -27.95 -14.60
CA PHE A 84 19.10 -28.74 -15.24
C PHE A 84 19.56 -30.15 -15.69
N GLY A 85 20.85 -30.40 -15.70
CA GLY A 85 21.43 -31.60 -16.26
C GLY A 85 21.63 -31.54 -17.78
N PRO A 86 22.11 -32.64 -18.42
CA PRO A 86 22.37 -32.66 -19.85
C PRO A 86 21.07 -32.54 -20.66
N LEU A 87 21.15 -31.80 -21.79
CA LEU A 87 20.04 -31.68 -22.73
C LEU A 87 19.56 -33.06 -23.21
N LYS A 88 18.34 -33.40 -22.88
CA LYS A 88 17.65 -34.56 -23.43
C LYS A 88 17.04 -34.16 -24.79
N ALA A 89 17.14 -35.04 -25.79
CA ALA A 89 16.50 -34.84 -27.09
C ALA A 89 14.98 -34.97 -26.99
N SER A 90 14.29 -33.90 -26.61
CA SER A 90 12.85 -33.84 -26.49
C SER A 90 12.30 -32.58 -27.17
N SER A 91 11.02 -32.60 -27.53
CA SER A 91 10.39 -31.43 -28.14
C SER A 91 10.40 -30.24 -27.15
N PRO A 92 10.32 -28.99 -27.65
CA PRO A 92 10.28 -27.79 -26.80
C PRO A 92 9.17 -27.84 -25.74
N GLN A 93 7.97 -28.30 -26.12
CA GLN A 93 6.83 -28.43 -25.20
C GLN A 93 7.08 -29.46 -24.10
N GLN A 94 7.71 -30.60 -24.45
CA GLN A 94 8.08 -31.63 -23.47
C GLN A 94 9.11 -31.10 -22.46
N ARG A 95 10.06 -30.28 -22.91
CA ARG A 95 11.06 -29.66 -22.01
C ARG A 95 10.42 -28.66 -21.06
N ILE A 96 9.54 -27.80 -21.56
CA ILE A 96 8.80 -26.86 -20.71
C ILE A 96 8.02 -27.65 -19.65
N ALA A 97 7.32 -28.71 -20.03
CA ALA A 97 6.56 -29.54 -19.10
C ALA A 97 7.45 -30.33 -18.11
N GLU A 98 8.66 -30.74 -18.50
CA GLU A 98 9.58 -31.48 -17.65
C GLU A 98 10.17 -30.65 -16.51
N TYR A 99 10.45 -29.36 -16.77
CA TYR A 99 11.12 -28.49 -15.79
C TYR A 99 10.19 -27.54 -15.07
N THR A 100 9.02 -27.21 -15.61
CA THR A 100 8.09 -26.25 -15.00
C THR A 100 7.18 -26.92 -13.99
N HIS A 101 6.91 -26.24 -12.88
CA HIS A 101 5.94 -26.71 -11.88
C HIS A 101 4.54 -26.87 -12.51
N PRO A 102 3.77 -27.94 -12.18
CA PRO A 102 2.45 -28.18 -12.78
C PRO A 102 1.50 -26.98 -12.73
N ASP A 103 1.45 -26.24 -11.61
CA ASP A 103 0.57 -25.09 -11.46
C ASP A 103 0.96 -23.90 -12.37
N ASP A 104 2.24 -23.81 -12.77
CA ASP A 104 2.76 -22.68 -13.56
C ASP A 104 2.79 -23.02 -15.06
N LEU A 105 2.58 -24.29 -15.41
CA LEU A 105 2.80 -24.83 -16.75
C LEU A 105 1.89 -24.19 -17.80
N GLU A 106 0.61 -24.02 -17.53
CA GLU A 106 -0.37 -23.45 -18.46
C GLU A 106 0.00 -22.01 -18.83
N GLY A 107 0.39 -21.20 -17.82
CA GLY A 107 0.82 -19.82 -18.02
C GLY A 107 2.09 -19.70 -18.83
N VAL A 108 3.08 -20.56 -18.59
CA VAL A 108 4.36 -20.58 -19.32
C VAL A 108 4.16 -21.02 -20.76
N VAL A 109 3.38 -22.05 -21.02
CA VAL A 109 3.07 -22.54 -22.37
C VAL A 109 2.34 -21.48 -23.18
N SER A 110 1.31 -20.86 -22.62
CA SER A 110 0.56 -19.78 -23.27
C SER A 110 1.45 -18.57 -23.62
N ALA A 111 2.32 -18.14 -22.71
CA ALA A 111 3.25 -17.05 -22.95
C ALA A 111 4.27 -17.41 -24.03
N PHE A 112 4.74 -18.66 -24.05
CA PHE A 112 5.67 -19.17 -25.04
C PHE A 112 5.05 -19.22 -26.45
N GLU A 113 3.83 -19.76 -26.58
CA GLU A 113 3.09 -19.80 -27.85
C GLU A 113 2.79 -18.41 -28.39
N ASN A 114 2.44 -17.46 -27.52
CA ASN A 114 2.24 -16.07 -27.91
C ASN A 114 3.52 -15.42 -28.45
N ALA A 115 4.68 -15.69 -27.84
CA ALA A 115 5.97 -15.21 -28.32
C ALA A 115 6.34 -15.80 -29.68
N LEU A 116 6.00 -17.08 -29.90
CA LEU A 116 6.17 -17.75 -31.19
C LEU A 116 5.33 -17.10 -32.28
N ALA A 117 4.06 -16.91 -32.03
CA ALA A 117 3.11 -16.38 -33.01
C ALA A 117 3.39 -14.91 -33.35
N SER A 118 3.82 -14.12 -32.38
CA SER A 118 4.06 -12.68 -32.55
C SER A 118 5.49 -12.31 -32.93
N GLY A 119 6.46 -13.21 -32.67
CA GLY A 119 7.89 -12.91 -32.79
C GLY A 119 8.37 -11.85 -31.80
N LEU A 120 7.64 -11.60 -30.72
CA LEU A 120 7.99 -10.68 -29.64
C LEU A 120 8.79 -11.39 -28.54
N PRO A 121 9.52 -10.66 -27.69
CA PRO A 121 10.21 -11.25 -26.56
C PRO A 121 9.25 -12.03 -25.63
N PHE A 122 9.74 -13.14 -25.09
CA PHE A 122 9.06 -13.92 -24.07
C PHE A 122 9.56 -13.53 -22.70
N GLU A 123 8.64 -13.37 -21.74
CA GLU A 123 8.95 -13.21 -20.33
C GLU A 123 7.96 -14.04 -19.50
N ALA A 124 8.48 -14.85 -18.57
CA ALA A 124 7.66 -15.62 -17.65
C ALA A 124 8.37 -15.80 -16.31
N LEU A 125 7.57 -15.74 -15.24
CA LEU A 125 8.00 -16.09 -13.89
C LEU A 125 7.39 -17.44 -13.54
N ALA A 126 8.20 -18.44 -13.23
CA ALA A 126 7.75 -19.79 -12.94
C ALA A 126 8.73 -20.53 -12.02
N ARG A 127 8.21 -21.54 -11.33
CA ARG A 127 9.03 -22.49 -10.56
C ARG A 127 9.62 -23.53 -11.52
N LEU A 128 10.95 -23.60 -11.56
CA LEU A 128 11.67 -24.57 -12.37
C LEU A 128 12.37 -25.59 -11.49
N ARG A 129 12.28 -26.85 -11.91
CA ARG A 129 12.86 -28.01 -11.22
C ARG A 129 14.32 -28.20 -11.63
N ASN A 130 15.20 -28.34 -10.64
CA ASN A 130 16.59 -28.75 -10.86
C ASN A 130 16.71 -30.25 -11.16
N LYS A 131 17.92 -30.71 -11.45
CA LYS A 131 18.23 -32.13 -11.69
C LYS A 131 17.93 -33.05 -10.49
N ASP A 132 17.91 -32.48 -9.27
CA ASP A 132 17.69 -33.20 -7.99
C ASP A 132 16.20 -33.23 -7.61
N GLY A 133 15.34 -32.57 -8.37
CA GLY A 133 13.89 -32.57 -8.20
C GLY A 133 13.33 -31.40 -7.41
N GLU A 134 14.16 -30.44 -6.96
CA GLU A 134 13.74 -29.28 -6.20
C GLU A 134 13.28 -28.15 -7.11
N TYR A 135 12.24 -27.43 -6.71
CA TYR A 135 11.70 -26.29 -7.44
C TYR A 135 12.21 -24.96 -6.86
N ARG A 136 12.69 -24.07 -7.75
CA ARG A 136 13.07 -22.69 -7.40
C ARG A 136 12.42 -21.71 -8.36
N TRP A 137 12.16 -20.47 -7.91
CA TRP A 137 11.58 -19.42 -8.73
C TRP A 137 12.59 -18.85 -9.72
N PHE A 138 12.22 -18.81 -10.99
CA PHE A 138 13.01 -18.25 -12.08
C PHE A 138 12.24 -17.21 -12.87
N LEU A 139 12.87 -16.06 -13.09
CA LEU A 139 12.46 -15.13 -14.13
C LEU A 139 13.12 -15.57 -15.45
N GLN A 140 12.31 -15.94 -16.42
CA GLN A 140 12.73 -16.39 -17.74
C GLN A 140 12.52 -15.28 -18.75
N ASN A 141 13.57 -14.92 -19.48
CA ASN A 141 13.53 -13.94 -20.58
C ASN A 141 14.12 -14.55 -21.83
N MET A 142 13.45 -14.37 -22.99
CA MET A 142 13.91 -14.84 -24.28
C MET A 142 13.64 -13.78 -25.36
N HIS A 143 14.66 -13.52 -26.18
CA HIS A 143 14.61 -12.49 -27.21
C HIS A 143 14.94 -13.08 -28.58
N PRO A 144 14.21 -12.71 -29.65
CA PRO A 144 14.53 -13.15 -31.01
C PRO A 144 15.75 -12.40 -31.55
N VAL A 145 16.67 -13.13 -32.14
CA VAL A 145 17.77 -12.59 -32.93
C VAL A 145 17.37 -12.66 -34.39
N ARG A 146 17.47 -11.52 -35.10
CA ARG A 146 17.02 -11.40 -36.49
C ARG A 146 18.20 -11.11 -37.41
N ASP A 147 18.10 -11.56 -38.68
CA ASP A 147 19.01 -11.19 -39.73
C ASP A 147 18.72 -9.78 -40.27
N GLU A 148 19.52 -9.34 -41.26
CA GLU A 148 19.37 -8.04 -41.93
C GLU A 148 18.01 -7.88 -42.65
N GLN A 149 17.30 -8.97 -42.91
CA GLN A 149 16.01 -9.02 -43.59
C GLN A 149 14.83 -9.07 -42.57
N GLY A 150 15.15 -9.07 -41.28
CA GLY A 150 14.14 -9.11 -40.18
C GLY A 150 13.63 -10.51 -39.85
N LYS A 151 14.14 -11.56 -40.48
CA LYS A 151 13.80 -12.97 -40.22
C LYS A 151 14.47 -13.43 -38.92
N ILE A 152 13.73 -14.13 -38.06
CA ILE A 152 14.28 -14.71 -36.85
C ILE A 152 15.22 -15.85 -37.24
N ILE A 153 16.49 -15.74 -36.81
CA ILE A 153 17.52 -16.75 -37.03
C ILE A 153 17.84 -17.57 -35.79
N ARG A 154 17.59 -17.02 -34.60
CA ARG A 154 17.75 -17.68 -33.27
C ARG A 154 16.92 -17.00 -32.19
N TRP A 155 16.78 -17.69 -31.08
CA TRP A 155 16.27 -17.13 -29.83
C TRP A 155 17.36 -17.22 -28.78
N CYS A 156 17.66 -16.10 -28.11
CA CYS A 156 18.59 -16.06 -26.97
C CYS A 156 17.83 -15.80 -25.72
N GLY A 157 18.04 -16.63 -24.70
CA GLY A 157 17.35 -16.49 -23.44
C GLY A 157 18.26 -16.64 -22.23
N ALA A 158 17.75 -16.11 -21.12
CA ALA A 158 18.34 -16.25 -19.79
C ALA A 158 17.26 -16.61 -18.76
N ARG A 159 17.63 -17.42 -17.77
CA ARG A 159 16.84 -17.71 -16.59
C ARG A 159 17.59 -17.20 -15.37
N THR A 160 16.99 -16.27 -14.66
CA THR A 160 17.57 -15.69 -13.44
C THR A 160 16.87 -16.32 -12.23
N ASP A 161 17.63 -16.95 -11.35
CA ASP A 161 17.11 -17.43 -10.07
C ASP A 161 16.70 -16.23 -9.20
N VAL A 162 15.44 -16.17 -8.85
CA VAL A 162 14.83 -15.11 -8.00
C VAL A 162 14.21 -15.69 -6.74
N HIS A 163 14.53 -16.95 -6.40
CA HIS A 163 13.95 -17.69 -5.29
C HIS A 163 14.21 -16.97 -3.95
N ASP A 164 15.47 -16.62 -3.70
CA ASP A 164 15.88 -15.95 -2.46
C ASP A 164 15.31 -14.53 -2.33
N GLN A 165 14.83 -13.93 -3.44
CA GLN A 165 14.11 -12.65 -3.44
C GLN A 165 12.60 -12.84 -3.26
N LYS A 166 12.06 -13.98 -3.65
CA LYS A 166 10.63 -14.32 -3.57
C LYS A 166 10.27 -14.98 -2.25
N GLU A 167 11.10 -15.86 -1.73
CA GLU A 167 10.88 -16.57 -0.48
C GLU A 167 10.66 -15.62 0.73
N PRO A 168 11.40 -14.50 0.90
CA PRO A 168 11.11 -13.51 1.93
C PRO A 168 9.77 -12.79 1.72
N GLN A 169 9.29 -12.64 0.48
CA GLN A 169 7.99 -12.02 0.20
C GLN A 169 6.82 -12.97 0.47
N GLU A 170 6.96 -14.25 0.18
CA GLU A 170 5.92 -15.26 0.44
C GLU A 170 5.94 -15.73 1.89
N SER A 171 7.10 -15.98 2.49
CA SER A 171 7.23 -16.32 3.90
C SER A 171 6.91 -15.14 4.81
N SER A 172 7.34 -13.91 4.48
CA SER A 172 6.95 -12.70 5.20
C SER A 172 5.46 -12.40 5.05
N SER A 173 4.82 -12.76 3.94
CA SER A 173 3.38 -12.63 3.74
C SER A 173 2.61 -13.73 4.49
N ALA A 174 3.08 -14.97 4.46
CA ALA A 174 2.50 -16.09 5.20
C ALA A 174 2.81 -15.99 6.71
N GLU A 175 4.01 -15.57 7.09
CA GLU A 175 4.42 -15.33 8.48
C GLU A 175 3.75 -14.09 9.05
N ASN A 176 3.56 -13.02 8.28
CA ASN A 176 2.72 -11.89 8.66
C ASN A 176 1.23 -12.26 8.70
N LEU A 177 0.76 -13.18 7.87
CA LEU A 177 -0.60 -13.71 7.97
C LEU A 177 -0.72 -14.65 9.17
N ALA A 178 0.23 -15.55 9.39
CA ALA A 178 0.29 -16.43 10.56
C ALA A 178 0.54 -15.66 11.86
N LEU A 179 1.43 -14.67 11.86
CA LEU A 179 1.62 -13.74 12.99
C LEU A 179 0.41 -12.84 13.21
N ARG A 180 -0.31 -12.43 12.17
CA ARG A 180 -1.59 -11.74 12.31
C ARG A 180 -2.67 -12.68 12.83
N GLU A 181 -2.74 -13.92 12.37
CA GLU A 181 -3.64 -14.94 12.92
C GLU A 181 -3.24 -15.36 14.34
N GLU A 182 -1.96 -15.38 14.68
CA GLU A 182 -1.47 -15.68 16.03
C GLU A 182 -1.58 -14.45 16.94
N ILE A 183 -1.35 -13.24 16.44
CA ILE A 183 -1.68 -11.98 17.10
C ILE A 183 -3.20 -11.84 17.25
N ASP A 184 -3.99 -12.24 16.27
CA ASP A 184 -5.46 -12.29 16.36
C ASP A 184 -5.93 -13.42 17.30
N ARG A 185 -5.20 -14.52 17.45
CA ARG A 185 -5.46 -15.57 18.46
C ARG A 185 -4.96 -15.18 19.87
N VAL A 186 -3.86 -14.44 19.94
CA VAL A 186 -3.28 -13.94 21.22
C VAL A 186 -3.84 -12.56 21.59
N SER A 187 -4.40 -11.81 20.65
CA SER A 187 -5.09 -10.58 20.96
C SER A 187 -6.47 -10.91 21.54
N ILE A 188 -6.50 -11.03 22.83
CA ILE A 188 -7.67 -10.98 23.73
C ILE A 188 -8.55 -9.73 23.50
N PHE A 189 -8.39 -9.06 22.37
CA PHE A 189 -9.16 -7.89 21.93
C PHE A 189 -10.54 -8.22 21.37
N GLU A 190 -10.93 -9.46 21.41
CA GLU A 190 -12.22 -9.88 20.91
C GLU A 190 -13.36 -9.62 21.89
N GLU A 191 -13.05 -9.32 23.14
CA GLU A 191 -14.06 -8.95 24.10
C GLU A 191 -14.15 -7.43 24.20
N ILE A 192 -15.23 -6.88 23.69
CA ILE A 192 -15.63 -5.51 23.96
C ILE A 192 -15.90 -5.42 25.44
N VAL A 193 -14.95 -4.88 26.21
CA VAL A 193 -15.02 -4.79 27.67
C VAL A 193 -16.00 -3.71 28.09
N GLY A 194 -16.95 -4.09 28.91
CA GLY A 194 -17.91 -3.19 29.50
C GLY A 194 -19.26 -3.87 29.78
N THR A 195 -20.02 -3.29 30.71
CA THR A 195 -21.32 -3.79 31.17
C THR A 195 -22.39 -2.70 31.22
N SER A 196 -22.04 -1.46 30.85
CA SER A 196 -22.95 -0.33 30.88
C SER A 196 -24.19 -0.54 30.00
N PRO A 197 -25.34 0.03 30.34
CA PRO A 197 -26.55 -0.08 29.54
C PRO A 197 -26.41 0.48 28.15
N ALA A 198 -25.66 1.57 27.97
CA ALA A 198 -25.41 2.18 26.69
C ALA A 198 -24.61 1.24 25.77
N LEU A 199 -23.54 0.58 26.26
CA LEU A 199 -22.78 -0.41 25.51
C LEU A 199 -23.62 -1.65 25.20
N LYS A 200 -24.41 -2.16 26.18
CA LYS A 200 -25.29 -3.31 25.96
C LYS A 200 -26.28 -3.06 24.83
N ALA A 201 -26.91 -1.89 24.77
CA ALA A 201 -27.81 -1.52 23.68
C ALA A 201 -27.12 -1.54 22.30
N ALA A 202 -25.86 -1.10 22.21
CA ALA A 202 -25.09 -1.20 20.98
C ALA A 202 -24.77 -2.66 20.66
N LEU A 203 -24.35 -3.49 21.62
CA LEU A 203 -24.05 -4.91 21.43
C LEU A 203 -25.27 -5.72 21.01
N ASP A 204 -26.47 -5.41 21.54
CA ASP A 204 -27.74 -6.03 21.13
C ASP A 204 -28.05 -5.75 19.64
N ARG A 205 -27.79 -4.52 19.18
CA ARG A 205 -27.90 -4.17 17.76
C ARG A 205 -26.90 -4.96 16.90
N ILE A 206 -25.67 -5.06 17.37
CA ILE A 206 -24.63 -5.85 16.71
C ILE A 206 -25.03 -7.33 16.61
N ALA A 207 -25.54 -7.91 17.67
CA ALA A 207 -26.00 -9.32 17.68
C ALA A 207 -27.10 -9.58 16.65
N LYS A 208 -28.02 -8.61 16.43
CA LYS A 208 -29.10 -8.71 15.43
C LYS A 208 -28.60 -8.60 13.99
N VAL A 209 -27.65 -7.70 13.72
CA VAL A 209 -27.17 -7.45 12.34
C VAL A 209 -26.04 -8.40 11.91
N ALA A 210 -25.29 -8.94 12.85
CA ALA A 210 -24.12 -9.77 12.55
C ALA A 210 -24.43 -10.96 11.60
N PRO A 211 -25.52 -11.75 11.80
CA PRO A 211 -25.83 -12.90 10.93
C PRO A 211 -26.30 -12.49 9.53
N THR A 212 -26.62 -11.22 9.29
CA THR A 212 -27.13 -10.74 7.99
C THR A 212 -26.00 -10.25 7.11
N ASP A 213 -26.26 -10.14 5.79
CA ASP A 213 -25.35 -9.51 4.83
C ASP A 213 -25.59 -7.99 4.64
N SER A 214 -26.42 -7.39 5.51
CA SER A 214 -26.74 -5.98 5.43
C SER A 214 -25.52 -5.11 5.65
N THR A 215 -25.49 -3.97 4.95
CA THR A 215 -24.47 -2.91 5.16
C THR A 215 -24.67 -2.30 6.54
N VAL A 216 -23.59 -2.08 7.27
CA VAL A 216 -23.60 -1.50 8.62
C VAL A 216 -22.81 -0.21 8.62
N LEU A 217 -23.41 0.84 9.19
CA LEU A 217 -22.74 2.11 9.47
C LEU A 217 -22.49 2.23 10.99
N ILE A 218 -21.22 2.26 11.39
CA ILE A 218 -20.81 2.44 12.77
C ILE A 218 -20.44 3.91 12.98
N THR A 219 -21.20 4.61 13.81
CA THR A 219 -20.93 6.00 14.18
C THR A 219 -20.40 6.11 15.61
N GLY A 220 -19.67 7.17 15.90
CA GLY A 220 -19.15 7.46 17.24
C GLY A 220 -17.79 8.13 17.21
N GLU A 221 -17.43 8.76 18.31
CA GLU A 221 -16.20 9.52 18.44
C GLU A 221 -14.94 8.68 18.17
N THR A 222 -13.84 9.37 17.88
CA THR A 222 -12.54 8.70 17.70
C THR A 222 -12.13 7.99 19.01
N GLY A 223 -11.63 6.76 18.90
CA GLY A 223 -11.17 5.98 20.04
C GLY A 223 -12.24 5.24 20.83
N THR A 224 -13.52 5.21 20.37
CA THR A 224 -14.62 4.45 21.01
C THR A 224 -14.58 2.95 20.76
N GLY A 225 -13.73 2.47 19.81
CA GLY A 225 -13.59 1.04 19.50
C GLY A 225 -14.38 0.58 18.27
N LYS A 226 -14.69 1.47 17.32
CA LYS A 226 -15.44 1.15 16.09
C LYS A 226 -14.86 -0.03 15.30
N GLU A 227 -13.53 -0.15 15.22
CA GLU A 227 -12.88 -1.27 14.55
C GLU A 227 -13.13 -2.61 15.25
N LEU A 228 -13.12 -2.64 16.60
CA LEU A 228 -13.43 -3.86 17.37
C LEU A 228 -14.86 -4.33 17.12
N VAL A 229 -15.78 -3.37 16.99
CA VAL A 229 -17.18 -3.65 16.64
C VAL A 229 -17.29 -4.25 15.23
N ALA A 230 -16.59 -3.69 14.25
CA ALA A 230 -16.59 -4.22 12.88
C ALA A 230 -16.05 -5.65 12.84
N ARG A 231 -14.97 -5.95 13.57
CA ARG A 231 -14.43 -7.30 13.72
C ARG A 231 -15.41 -8.25 14.41
N ALA A 232 -16.10 -7.79 15.47
CA ALA A 232 -17.11 -8.58 16.18
C ALA A 232 -18.31 -8.91 15.28
N ILE A 233 -18.75 -7.97 14.42
CA ILE A 233 -19.80 -8.20 13.43
C ILE A 233 -19.37 -9.28 12.44
N HIS A 234 -18.15 -9.17 11.89
CA HIS A 234 -17.62 -10.15 10.94
C HIS A 234 -17.53 -11.56 11.55
N LYS A 235 -16.96 -11.70 12.76
CA LYS A 235 -16.79 -13.00 13.43
C LYS A 235 -18.11 -13.68 13.77
N ARG A 236 -19.19 -12.93 13.95
CA ARG A 236 -20.54 -13.48 14.19
C ARG A 236 -21.40 -13.59 12.93
N SER A 237 -20.82 -13.35 11.76
CA SER A 237 -21.51 -13.42 10.48
C SER A 237 -21.37 -14.79 9.84
N SER A 238 -22.17 -15.03 8.80
CA SER A 238 -22.02 -16.21 7.90
C SER A 238 -20.68 -16.23 7.15
N ARG A 239 -19.94 -15.12 7.16
CA ARG A 239 -18.64 -14.93 6.50
C ARG A 239 -17.46 -14.98 7.47
N ALA A 240 -17.63 -15.46 8.70
CA ALA A 240 -16.60 -15.46 9.75
C ALA A 240 -15.28 -16.15 9.37
N SER A 241 -15.36 -17.19 8.49
CA SER A 241 -14.19 -17.92 7.96
C SER A 241 -13.60 -17.34 6.68
N ARG A 242 -14.16 -16.22 6.20
CA ARG A 242 -13.74 -15.55 4.95
C ARG A 242 -12.86 -14.33 5.26
N PRO A 243 -12.18 -13.75 4.26
CA PRO A 243 -11.33 -12.59 4.48
C PRO A 243 -12.06 -11.41 5.15
N PHE A 244 -11.38 -10.75 6.09
CA PHE A 244 -11.77 -9.47 6.66
C PHE A 244 -10.72 -8.43 6.27
N ILE A 245 -11.07 -7.54 5.35
CA ILE A 245 -10.16 -6.50 4.85
C ILE A 245 -10.53 -5.16 5.47
N SER A 246 -9.64 -4.63 6.31
CA SER A 246 -9.81 -3.31 6.94
C SER A 246 -9.03 -2.25 6.17
N VAL A 247 -9.68 -1.12 5.89
CA VAL A 247 -9.10 0.03 5.21
C VAL A 247 -9.45 1.30 5.99
N ASN A 248 -8.42 2.02 6.44
CA ASN A 248 -8.61 3.35 7.00
C ASN A 248 -8.49 4.39 5.88
N CYS A 249 -9.63 5.01 5.52
CA CYS A 249 -9.69 5.95 4.40
C CYS A 249 -8.94 7.26 4.70
N ALA A 250 -8.83 7.66 5.97
CA ALA A 250 -8.08 8.87 6.35
C ALA A 250 -6.56 8.70 6.27
N ALA A 251 -6.07 7.45 6.35
CA ALA A 251 -4.64 7.16 6.32
C ALA A 251 -4.05 7.12 4.88
N ILE A 252 -4.90 7.12 3.86
CA ILE A 252 -4.50 7.00 2.46
C ILE A 252 -4.60 8.38 1.80
N PRO A 253 -3.58 8.84 1.05
CA PRO A 253 -3.67 10.07 0.26
C PRO A 253 -4.89 10.05 -0.67
N LYS A 254 -5.59 11.19 -0.78
CA LYS A 254 -6.85 11.30 -1.55
C LYS A 254 -6.71 10.84 -2.99
N ASP A 255 -5.58 11.12 -3.64
CA ASP A 255 -5.30 10.74 -5.03
C ASP A 255 -5.05 9.24 -5.22
N LEU A 256 -4.72 8.50 -4.15
CA LEU A 256 -4.41 7.07 -4.20
C LEU A 256 -5.55 6.19 -3.70
N ILE A 257 -6.54 6.75 -3.02
CA ILE A 257 -7.56 5.94 -2.34
C ILE A 257 -8.42 5.13 -3.32
N ALA A 258 -8.76 5.67 -4.49
CA ALA A 258 -9.49 4.95 -5.52
C ALA A 258 -8.67 3.74 -6.04
N SER A 259 -7.37 3.94 -6.27
CA SER A 259 -6.45 2.88 -6.69
C SER A 259 -6.24 1.80 -5.60
N GLU A 260 -6.20 2.17 -4.33
CA GLU A 260 -6.12 1.19 -3.23
C GLU A 260 -7.42 0.39 -3.09
N LEU A 261 -8.59 1.03 -3.19
CA LEU A 261 -9.87 0.36 -3.03
C LEU A 261 -10.21 -0.55 -4.21
N PHE A 262 -10.09 -0.03 -5.44
CA PHE A 262 -10.57 -0.70 -6.65
C PHE A 262 -9.45 -1.35 -7.49
N GLY A 263 -8.17 -1.05 -7.18
CA GLY A 263 -7.04 -1.45 -8.00
C GLY A 263 -6.85 -0.56 -9.22
N HIS A 264 -5.79 -0.81 -9.98
CA HIS A 264 -5.52 -0.08 -11.21
C HIS A 264 -4.92 -0.97 -12.29
N GLU A 265 -5.15 -0.59 -13.54
CA GLU A 265 -4.49 -1.18 -14.69
C GLU A 265 -3.14 -0.52 -14.94
N LYS A 266 -2.25 -1.21 -15.66
CA LYS A 266 -0.97 -0.64 -16.09
C LYS A 266 -1.20 0.62 -16.92
N GLY A 267 -0.55 1.72 -16.56
CA GLY A 267 -0.66 3.00 -17.27
C GLY A 267 -1.84 3.89 -16.83
N ALA A 268 -2.59 3.51 -15.80
CA ALA A 268 -3.74 4.26 -15.32
C ALA A 268 -3.40 5.69 -14.84
N PHE A 269 -2.18 5.90 -14.34
CA PHE A 269 -1.64 7.21 -13.92
C PHE A 269 -0.11 7.20 -14.00
N THR A 270 0.53 8.36 -13.86
CA THR A 270 1.98 8.50 -13.84
C THR A 270 2.58 7.73 -12.66
N GLY A 271 3.24 6.58 -12.94
CA GLY A 271 3.77 5.67 -11.92
C GLY A 271 3.07 4.31 -11.83
N ALA A 272 1.96 4.09 -12.53
CA ALA A 272 1.28 2.79 -12.64
C ALA A 272 2.04 1.85 -13.60
N LEU A 273 3.19 1.35 -13.16
CA LEU A 273 4.07 0.48 -13.96
C LEU A 273 3.48 -0.91 -14.19
N GLN A 274 2.68 -1.40 -13.25
CA GLN A 274 2.07 -2.72 -13.27
C GLN A 274 0.61 -2.63 -12.83
N ARG A 275 -0.20 -3.62 -13.20
CA ARG A 275 -1.55 -3.81 -12.68
C ARG A 275 -1.49 -4.16 -11.19
N ARG A 276 -2.40 -3.59 -10.38
CA ARG A 276 -2.53 -3.91 -8.96
C ARG A 276 -3.96 -4.25 -8.59
N ILE A 277 -4.13 -5.29 -7.80
CA ILE A 277 -5.41 -5.76 -7.25
C ILE A 277 -5.84 -4.83 -6.12
N GLY A 278 -7.13 -4.40 -6.13
CA GLY A 278 -7.70 -3.54 -5.11
C GLY A 278 -8.22 -4.30 -3.87
N ARG A 279 -8.57 -3.53 -2.83
CA ARG A 279 -9.09 -4.08 -1.57
C ARG A 279 -10.44 -4.79 -1.73
N PHE A 280 -11.30 -4.33 -2.64
CA PHE A 280 -12.55 -5.01 -2.94
C PHE A 280 -12.34 -6.40 -3.55
N GLU A 281 -11.37 -6.56 -4.44
CA GLU A 281 -11.00 -7.89 -4.97
C GLU A 281 -10.42 -8.79 -3.87
N GLN A 282 -9.57 -8.25 -2.97
CA GLN A 282 -9.01 -9.01 -1.85
C GLN A 282 -10.08 -9.46 -0.84
N ALA A 283 -11.21 -8.72 -0.75
CA ALA A 283 -12.31 -9.01 0.14
C ALA A 283 -13.35 -9.96 -0.46
N GLU A 284 -13.13 -10.49 -1.67
CA GLU A 284 -14.10 -11.33 -2.37
C GLU A 284 -14.58 -12.51 -1.52
N GLY A 285 -15.90 -12.69 -1.49
CA GLY A 285 -16.58 -13.67 -0.63
C GLY A 285 -16.58 -13.34 0.87
N GLY A 286 -15.86 -12.29 1.30
CA GLY A 286 -15.64 -11.91 2.69
C GLY A 286 -16.32 -10.60 3.09
N THR A 287 -15.62 -9.81 3.92
CA THR A 287 -16.10 -8.53 4.46
C THR A 287 -15.03 -7.45 4.25
N ILE A 288 -15.44 -6.29 3.77
CA ILE A 288 -14.60 -5.09 3.78
C ILE A 288 -15.08 -4.13 4.87
N PHE A 289 -14.16 -3.62 5.65
CA PHE A 289 -14.39 -2.58 6.64
C PHE A 289 -13.72 -1.28 6.20
N LEU A 290 -14.51 -0.24 5.97
CA LEU A 290 -14.06 1.09 5.56
C LEU A 290 -14.17 2.03 6.78
N ASP A 291 -13.04 2.26 7.42
CA ASP A 291 -12.95 3.22 8.52
C ASP A 291 -12.79 4.64 8.01
N GLU A 292 -13.39 5.61 8.70
CA GLU A 292 -13.42 7.02 8.36
C GLU A 292 -13.94 7.28 6.93
N ILE A 293 -15.13 6.71 6.63
CA ILE A 293 -15.79 6.80 5.31
C ILE A 293 -16.06 8.25 4.86
N GLY A 294 -16.25 9.17 5.81
CA GLY A 294 -16.46 10.60 5.56
C GLY A 294 -15.26 11.31 4.92
N GLU A 295 -14.07 10.69 4.90
CA GLU A 295 -12.87 11.26 4.30
C GLU A 295 -12.71 10.95 2.80
N LEU A 296 -13.63 10.16 2.22
CA LEU A 296 -13.57 9.79 0.81
C LEU A 296 -13.77 10.98 -0.13
N PRO A 297 -12.92 11.16 -1.15
CA PRO A 297 -13.14 12.12 -2.23
C PRO A 297 -14.44 11.84 -2.99
N ALA A 298 -15.05 12.88 -3.56
CA ALA A 298 -16.32 12.78 -4.27
C ALA A 298 -16.33 11.73 -5.39
N GLU A 299 -15.25 11.60 -6.15
CA GLU A 299 -15.11 10.59 -7.21
C GLU A 299 -15.12 9.16 -6.65
N THR A 300 -14.44 8.95 -5.52
CA THR A 300 -14.41 7.65 -4.85
C THR A 300 -15.78 7.30 -4.24
N GLN A 301 -16.52 8.31 -3.75
CA GLN A 301 -17.89 8.12 -3.27
C GLN A 301 -18.82 7.61 -4.40
N VAL A 302 -18.67 8.12 -5.63
CA VAL A 302 -19.43 7.65 -6.81
C VAL A 302 -19.09 6.20 -7.14
N ALA A 303 -17.81 5.84 -7.16
CA ALA A 303 -17.39 4.48 -7.43
C ALA A 303 -17.89 3.50 -6.35
N LEU A 304 -17.81 3.88 -5.07
CA LEU A 304 -18.33 3.08 -3.96
C LEU A 304 -19.86 2.88 -4.06
N LEU A 305 -20.60 3.92 -4.46
CA LEU A 305 -22.04 3.82 -4.65
C LEU A 305 -22.39 2.74 -5.68
N ARG A 306 -21.66 2.68 -6.82
CA ARG A 306 -21.84 1.62 -7.84
C ARG A 306 -21.62 0.23 -7.25
N VAL A 307 -20.53 0.03 -6.47
CA VAL A 307 -20.28 -1.26 -5.80
C VAL A 307 -21.45 -1.65 -4.90
N LEU A 308 -22.00 -0.71 -4.13
CA LEU A 308 -23.09 -0.98 -3.21
C LEU A 308 -24.44 -1.25 -3.92
N GLN A 309 -24.67 -0.67 -5.10
CA GLN A 309 -25.90 -0.81 -5.86
C GLN A 309 -25.87 -2.00 -6.81
N GLU A 310 -24.82 -2.07 -7.63
CA GLU A 310 -24.68 -2.99 -8.75
C GLU A 310 -23.87 -4.24 -8.40
N ARG A 311 -23.13 -4.20 -7.30
CA ARG A 311 -22.15 -5.21 -6.88
C ARG A 311 -21.07 -5.45 -7.93
N GLU A 312 -20.70 -4.38 -8.60
CA GLU A 312 -19.70 -4.38 -9.67
C GLU A 312 -18.86 -3.11 -9.59
N PHE A 313 -17.61 -3.19 -10.06
CA PHE A 313 -16.71 -2.04 -10.18
C PHE A 313 -15.71 -2.26 -11.32
N GLU A 314 -15.00 -1.19 -11.67
CA GLU A 314 -13.89 -1.21 -12.62
C GLU A 314 -12.61 -0.74 -11.93
N ARG A 315 -11.47 -1.28 -12.36
CA ARG A 315 -10.18 -0.75 -11.91
C ARG A 315 -9.93 0.63 -12.47
N VAL A 316 -9.16 1.45 -11.75
CA VAL A 316 -8.75 2.76 -12.25
C VAL A 316 -7.99 2.60 -13.58
N GLY A 317 -8.43 3.30 -14.62
CA GLY A 317 -7.89 3.20 -15.97
C GLY A 317 -8.29 1.94 -16.74
N GLY A 318 -9.15 1.10 -16.20
CA GLY A 318 -9.69 -0.10 -16.85
C GLY A 318 -11.13 0.09 -17.31
N THR A 319 -11.59 -0.80 -18.20
CA THR A 319 -12.98 -0.88 -18.70
C THR A 319 -13.61 -2.24 -18.41
N CYS A 320 -12.88 -3.12 -17.74
CA CYS A 320 -13.38 -4.45 -17.40
C CYS A 320 -14.17 -4.40 -16.10
N THR A 321 -15.44 -4.78 -16.15
CA THR A 321 -16.34 -4.85 -15.00
C THR A 321 -16.02 -6.10 -14.17
N ILE A 322 -15.81 -5.91 -12.86
CA ILE A 322 -15.49 -6.95 -11.89
C ILE A 322 -16.63 -7.04 -10.89
N ARG A 323 -17.15 -8.24 -10.67
CA ARG A 323 -18.18 -8.49 -9.65
C ARG A 323 -17.57 -8.48 -8.25
N ALA A 324 -18.33 -7.93 -7.29
CA ALA A 324 -17.93 -7.81 -5.89
C ALA A 324 -18.97 -8.48 -4.99
N ASN A 325 -18.72 -9.73 -4.59
CA ASN A 325 -19.52 -10.38 -3.56
C ASN A 325 -18.93 -10.12 -2.17
N VAL A 326 -19.04 -8.88 -1.70
CA VAL A 326 -18.42 -8.42 -0.46
C VAL A 326 -19.47 -7.83 0.47
N ARG A 327 -19.43 -8.19 1.76
CA ARG A 327 -20.18 -7.50 2.81
C ARG A 327 -19.46 -6.22 3.17
N VAL A 328 -20.18 -5.09 3.22
CA VAL A 328 -19.57 -3.79 3.54
C VAL A 328 -19.97 -3.35 4.95
N ILE A 329 -18.98 -3.01 5.77
CA ILE A 329 -19.12 -2.35 7.06
C ILE A 329 -18.38 -1.01 6.96
N THR A 330 -19.00 0.07 7.37
CA THR A 330 -18.40 1.42 7.32
C THR A 330 -18.36 2.02 8.72
N ALA A 331 -17.38 2.88 8.98
CA ALA A 331 -17.32 3.65 10.22
C ALA A 331 -16.93 5.10 9.97
N THR A 332 -17.38 6.00 10.84
CA THR A 332 -16.99 7.41 10.84
C THR A 332 -17.20 8.04 12.20
N HIS A 333 -16.42 9.07 12.49
CA HIS A 333 -16.65 9.97 13.63
C HIS A 333 -17.35 11.28 13.19
N ARG A 334 -17.50 11.51 11.88
CA ARG A 334 -18.09 12.73 11.32
C ARG A 334 -19.61 12.68 11.35
N ASP A 335 -20.21 13.86 11.40
CA ASP A 335 -21.65 14.05 11.20
C ASP A 335 -21.95 14.06 9.68
N LEU A 336 -22.24 12.89 9.11
CA LEU A 336 -22.53 12.77 7.68
C LEU A 336 -23.74 13.60 7.22
N PRO A 337 -24.84 13.74 7.97
CA PRO A 337 -25.91 14.69 7.67
C PRO A 337 -25.42 16.15 7.51
N ALA A 338 -24.54 16.62 8.38
CA ALA A 338 -23.92 17.93 8.22
C ALA A 338 -23.04 18.00 6.97
N ASP A 339 -22.19 16.99 6.71
CA ASP A 339 -21.35 16.87 5.51
C ASP A 339 -22.16 16.86 4.20
N ILE A 340 -23.37 16.26 4.22
CA ILE A 340 -24.30 16.30 3.06
C ILE A 340 -24.79 17.73 2.83
N SER A 341 -25.14 18.45 3.89
CA SER A 341 -25.60 19.83 3.80
C SER A 341 -24.52 20.78 3.25
N GLU A 342 -23.24 20.50 3.56
CA GLU A 342 -22.08 21.21 3.07
C GLU A 342 -21.63 20.76 1.67
N GLY A 343 -22.20 19.68 1.13
CA GLY A 343 -21.86 19.12 -0.17
C GLY A 343 -20.56 18.32 -0.22
N SER A 344 -19.95 18.02 0.93
CA SER A 344 -18.73 17.23 1.04
C SER A 344 -18.99 15.72 1.00
N PHE A 345 -20.21 15.29 1.33
CA PHE A 345 -20.65 13.90 1.24
C PHE A 345 -21.96 13.77 0.45
N ARG A 346 -22.08 12.69 -0.35
CA ARG A 346 -23.24 12.47 -1.21
C ARG A 346 -24.41 11.86 -0.44
N SER A 347 -25.59 12.39 -0.62
CA SER A 347 -26.81 11.90 0.01
C SER A 347 -27.20 10.48 -0.47
N ASP A 348 -27.00 10.17 -1.75
CA ASP A 348 -27.32 8.84 -2.32
C ASP A 348 -26.42 7.74 -1.72
N LEU A 349 -25.14 8.01 -1.51
CA LEU A 349 -24.24 7.10 -0.83
C LEU A 349 -24.63 6.93 0.65
N PHE A 350 -24.97 8.02 1.34
CA PHE A 350 -25.40 7.96 2.74
C PHE A 350 -26.58 6.99 2.93
N TYR A 351 -27.65 7.10 2.14
CA TYR A 351 -28.79 6.19 2.25
C TYR A 351 -28.42 4.73 1.95
N ARG A 352 -27.39 4.49 1.17
CA ARG A 352 -26.95 3.13 0.83
C ARG A 352 -26.03 2.50 1.87
N ILE A 353 -25.26 3.30 2.63
CA ILE A 353 -24.43 2.81 3.75
C ILE A 353 -25.22 2.79 5.07
N ASN A 354 -26.15 3.70 5.27
CA ASN A 354 -26.95 3.83 6.48
C ASN A 354 -28.18 2.88 6.50
N VAL A 355 -27.95 1.60 6.13
CA VAL A 355 -29.03 0.59 6.17
C VAL A 355 -29.24 0.11 7.62
N PHE A 356 -28.17 -0.14 8.34
CA PHE A 356 -28.23 -0.53 9.74
C PHE A 356 -27.22 0.30 10.55
N PRO A 357 -27.68 1.38 11.21
CA PRO A 357 -26.81 2.21 12.03
C PRO A 357 -26.54 1.57 13.40
N VAL A 358 -25.26 1.62 13.81
CA VAL A 358 -24.79 1.25 15.13
C VAL A 358 -24.00 2.42 15.70
N GLU A 359 -24.51 3.03 16.75
CA GLU A 359 -23.87 4.15 17.43
C GLU A 359 -23.07 3.64 18.63
N MET A 360 -21.78 4.02 18.68
CA MET A 360 -20.89 3.67 19.78
C MET A 360 -20.86 4.81 20.80
N PRO A 361 -21.29 4.55 22.04
CA PRO A 361 -21.31 5.59 23.05
C PRO A 361 -19.89 6.05 23.41
N PRO A 362 -19.67 7.36 23.60
CA PRO A 362 -18.41 7.87 24.12
C PRO A 362 -18.17 7.40 25.55
N LEU A 363 -16.90 7.36 25.98
CA LEU A 363 -16.55 6.78 27.29
C LEU A 363 -17.17 7.51 28.46
N ARG A 364 -17.43 8.81 28.36
CA ARG A 364 -18.13 9.64 29.38
C ARG A 364 -19.59 9.20 29.60
N GLU A 365 -20.25 8.59 28.63
CA GLU A 365 -21.62 8.07 28.74
C GLU A 365 -21.67 6.63 29.28
N ARG A 366 -20.47 6.01 29.45
CA ARG A 366 -20.31 4.69 30.06
C ARG A 366 -19.21 4.68 31.14
N ALA A 367 -19.24 5.69 32.00
CA ALA A 367 -18.25 5.86 33.06
C ALA A 367 -18.14 4.64 34.01
N GLU A 368 -19.21 3.84 34.12
CA GLU A 368 -19.23 2.56 34.84
C GLU A 368 -18.22 1.54 34.27
N ASP A 369 -17.97 1.58 32.96
CA ASP A 369 -17.04 0.66 32.28
C ASP A 369 -15.57 1.05 32.50
N ILE A 370 -15.29 2.28 32.95
CA ILE A 370 -13.91 2.77 33.12
C ILE A 370 -13.13 1.87 34.07
N ARG A 371 -13.74 1.47 35.18
CA ARG A 371 -13.05 0.59 36.13
C ARG A 371 -12.64 -0.75 35.50
N LEU A 372 -13.56 -1.39 34.79
CA LEU A 372 -13.29 -2.67 34.11
C LEU A 372 -12.22 -2.52 33.03
N LEU A 373 -12.25 -1.43 32.25
CA LEU A 373 -11.25 -1.11 31.25
C LEU A 373 -9.88 -0.87 31.86
N VAL A 374 -9.81 -0.14 33.01
CA VAL A 374 -8.57 0.13 33.73
C VAL A 374 -7.96 -1.18 34.23
N GLU A 375 -8.73 -2.02 34.90
CA GLU A 375 -8.31 -3.31 35.42
C GLU A 375 -7.80 -4.20 34.24
N TYR A 376 -8.56 -4.29 33.15
CA TYR A 376 -8.20 -5.02 31.96
C TYR A 376 -6.87 -4.56 31.34
N PHE A 377 -6.67 -3.25 31.14
CA PHE A 377 -5.43 -2.74 30.56
C PHE A 377 -4.23 -2.90 31.50
N ILE A 378 -4.41 -2.74 32.81
CA ILE A 378 -3.34 -2.98 33.80
C ILE A 378 -2.89 -4.43 33.73
N ASP A 379 -3.80 -5.39 33.78
CA ASP A 379 -3.49 -6.82 33.74
C ASP A 379 -2.74 -7.19 32.45
N ARG A 380 -3.17 -6.64 31.35
CA ARG A 380 -2.54 -6.85 30.05
C ARG A 380 -1.13 -6.28 29.98
N TYR A 381 -0.93 -5.03 30.40
CA TYR A 381 0.40 -4.42 30.38
C TYR A 381 1.33 -5.01 31.43
N ALA A 382 0.80 -5.36 32.60
CA ALA A 382 1.53 -6.05 33.64
C ALA A 382 2.09 -7.40 33.15
N SER A 383 1.24 -8.19 32.49
CA SER A 383 1.64 -9.46 31.87
C SER A 383 2.73 -9.27 30.81
N LYS A 384 2.55 -8.27 29.92
CA LYS A 384 3.52 -7.96 28.84
C LYS A 384 4.87 -7.47 29.35
N MET A 385 4.86 -6.70 30.43
CA MET A 385 6.08 -6.09 31.01
C MET A 385 6.71 -6.93 32.13
N GLY A 386 6.09 -8.06 32.50
CA GLY A 386 6.57 -8.88 33.63
C GLY A 386 6.42 -8.21 34.99
N LYS A 387 5.57 -7.18 35.09
CA LYS A 387 5.29 -6.45 36.34
C LYS A 387 4.12 -7.11 37.09
N LYS A 388 4.11 -6.95 38.42
CA LYS A 388 3.00 -7.42 39.26
C LYS A 388 2.39 -6.22 39.93
N ILE A 389 1.18 -5.84 39.51
CA ILE A 389 0.38 -4.79 40.18
C ILE A 389 -0.64 -5.45 41.06
N GLN A 390 -0.62 -5.10 42.36
CA GLN A 390 -1.52 -5.69 43.39
C GLN A 390 -2.68 -4.76 43.71
N ARG A 391 -2.48 -3.46 43.58
CA ARG A 391 -3.47 -2.44 44.00
C ARG A 391 -3.49 -1.28 43.02
N ILE A 392 -4.67 -0.68 42.91
CA ILE A 392 -4.89 0.59 42.22
C ILE A 392 -5.21 1.62 43.30
N GLN A 393 -4.52 2.75 43.32
CA GLN A 393 -4.80 3.83 44.26
C GLN A 393 -6.23 4.33 44.08
N ARG A 394 -6.99 4.41 45.15
CA ARG A 394 -8.38 4.88 45.14
C ARG A 394 -8.50 6.27 44.49
N ARG A 395 -7.62 7.21 44.87
CA ARG A 395 -7.60 8.55 44.29
C ARG A 395 -7.36 8.53 42.77
N THR A 396 -6.57 7.59 42.26
CA THR A 396 -6.32 7.40 40.84
C THR A 396 -7.61 6.94 40.14
N MET A 397 -8.30 5.94 40.72
CA MET A 397 -9.57 5.45 40.16
C MET A 397 -10.64 6.54 40.12
N ASP A 398 -10.81 7.30 41.21
CA ASP A 398 -11.78 8.40 41.30
C ASP A 398 -11.50 9.48 40.21
N ARG A 399 -10.23 9.80 39.97
CA ARG A 399 -9.84 10.73 38.89
C ARG A 399 -10.11 10.17 37.49
N LEU A 400 -9.77 8.91 37.26
CA LEU A 400 -10.01 8.26 35.96
C LEU A 400 -11.50 8.21 35.62
N GLN A 401 -12.36 7.97 36.61
CA GLN A 401 -13.81 7.96 36.43
C GLN A 401 -14.44 9.36 36.25
N SER A 402 -13.83 10.39 36.80
CA SER A 402 -14.31 11.78 36.68
C SER A 402 -13.81 12.50 35.42
N TYR A 403 -12.78 11.99 34.74
CA TYR A 403 -12.22 12.60 33.56
C TYR A 403 -13.12 12.37 32.34
N PRO A 404 -13.34 13.36 31.44
CA PRO A 404 -14.30 13.26 30.35
C PRO A 404 -13.85 12.42 29.15
N TRP A 405 -12.58 12.05 29.07
CA TRP A 405 -11.98 11.19 28.02
C TRP A 405 -12.29 11.62 26.59
N PRO A 406 -11.84 12.80 26.15
CA PRO A 406 -12.08 13.26 24.77
C PRO A 406 -11.53 12.31 23.69
N GLY A 407 -10.46 11.57 23.99
CA GLY A 407 -9.91 10.51 23.13
C GLY A 407 -10.44 9.10 23.45
N ASN A 408 -11.47 9.02 24.30
CA ASN A 408 -12.18 7.77 24.64
C ASN A 408 -11.23 6.65 25.14
N ILE A 409 -11.48 5.40 24.71
CA ILE A 409 -10.69 4.23 25.13
C ILE A 409 -9.23 4.34 24.67
N ARG A 410 -8.97 4.93 23.51
CA ARG A 410 -7.59 5.09 23.00
C ARG A 410 -6.76 5.99 23.91
N GLU A 411 -7.35 7.06 24.42
CA GLU A 411 -6.69 7.95 25.39
C GLU A 411 -6.50 7.24 26.73
N LEU A 412 -7.52 6.59 27.24
CA LEU A 412 -7.44 5.79 28.48
C LEU A 412 -6.34 4.74 28.39
N GLN A 413 -6.28 3.99 27.31
CA GLN A 413 -5.25 2.99 27.05
C GLN A 413 -3.85 3.60 27.08
N ASN A 414 -3.63 4.75 26.40
CA ASN A 414 -2.34 5.43 26.34
C ASN A 414 -1.92 5.94 27.72
N VAL A 415 -2.85 6.46 28.52
CA VAL A 415 -2.58 6.93 29.90
C VAL A 415 -2.16 5.76 30.78
N ILE A 416 -2.87 4.63 30.70
CA ILE A 416 -2.54 3.43 31.48
C ILE A 416 -1.19 2.87 31.04
N GLU A 417 -0.93 2.72 29.72
CA GLU A 417 0.33 2.22 29.20
C GLU A 417 1.52 3.07 29.68
N ARG A 418 1.42 4.39 29.57
CA ARG A 418 2.42 5.33 30.06
C ARG A 418 2.65 5.21 31.56
N SER A 419 1.56 5.09 32.32
CA SER A 419 1.64 4.90 33.78
C SER A 419 2.31 3.59 34.15
N MET A 420 2.02 2.50 33.43
CA MET A 420 2.65 1.19 33.62
C MET A 420 4.15 1.20 33.31
N ILE A 421 4.59 1.98 32.33
CA ILE A 421 6.03 2.12 32.01
C ILE A 421 6.79 2.72 33.21
N ILE A 422 6.24 3.76 33.83
CA ILE A 422 6.88 4.52 34.94
C ILE A 422 6.65 3.87 36.28
N CYS A 423 5.66 2.98 36.43
CA CYS A 423 5.33 2.33 37.70
C CYS A 423 6.42 1.33 38.08
N ASP A 424 7.17 1.62 39.15
CA ASP A 424 8.20 0.73 39.72
C ASP A 424 7.71 0.01 41.00
N SER A 425 6.46 0.25 41.42
CA SER A 425 5.85 -0.34 42.62
C SER A 425 4.74 -1.35 42.24
N ASP A 426 4.27 -2.10 43.22
CA ASP A 426 3.11 -2.98 43.09
C ASP A 426 1.76 -2.23 43.19
N GLU A 427 1.80 -0.90 43.40
CA GLU A 427 0.63 -0.02 43.47
C GLU A 427 0.57 0.88 42.24
N PHE A 428 -0.50 0.73 41.46
CA PHE A 428 -0.72 1.54 40.22
C PHE A 428 -1.21 2.94 40.55
N SER A 429 -0.56 3.95 39.99
CA SER A 429 -0.96 5.36 40.08
C SER A 429 -0.81 6.07 38.73
N VAL A 430 -1.60 7.11 38.52
CA VAL A 430 -1.56 7.97 37.34
C VAL A 430 -1.15 9.37 37.75
N ASP A 431 -0.20 9.96 37.02
CA ASP A 431 0.19 11.35 37.23
C ASP A 431 -0.97 12.29 36.90
N ALA A 432 -1.30 13.16 37.83
CA ALA A 432 -2.40 14.10 37.68
C ALA A 432 -2.24 15.06 36.48
N SER A 433 -1.01 15.37 36.10
CA SER A 433 -0.71 16.23 34.95
C SER A 433 -1.19 15.65 33.62
N TRP A 434 -1.32 14.33 33.51
CA TRP A 434 -1.81 13.67 32.27
C TRP A 434 -3.34 13.68 32.15
N LEU A 435 -4.04 13.99 33.22
CA LEU A 435 -5.48 14.15 33.27
C LEU A 435 -5.89 15.62 33.45
N SER A 436 -4.94 16.56 33.30
CA SER A 436 -5.26 17.97 33.29
C SER A 436 -5.99 18.33 31.99
N GLN A 437 -7.11 19.03 32.14
CA GLN A 437 -7.96 19.54 31.05
C GLN A 437 -7.30 20.73 30.29
N GLU A 438 -5.99 20.79 30.13
CA GLU A 438 -5.45 21.51 29.01
C GLU A 438 -5.72 20.71 27.75
N VAL A 439 -6.99 20.53 27.40
CA VAL A 439 -7.38 20.50 26.01
C VAL A 439 -6.87 21.82 25.46
N ARG A 440 -5.67 21.80 24.87
CA ARG A 440 -5.38 22.73 23.78
C ARG A 440 -6.50 22.46 22.77
N THR A 441 -7.65 23.11 22.95
CA THR A 441 -8.47 23.45 21.83
C THR A 441 -7.49 24.10 20.90
N THR A 442 -7.03 23.37 19.89
CA THR A 442 -6.52 23.94 18.68
C THR A 442 -7.69 24.72 18.07
N ARG A 443 -8.00 25.88 18.67
CA ARG A 443 -8.61 26.95 17.90
C ARG A 443 -7.70 27.08 16.68
N PRO A 444 -8.26 27.08 15.47
CA PRO A 444 -7.44 27.28 14.29
C PRO A 444 -6.49 28.43 14.60
N LEU A 445 -5.23 28.29 14.27
CA LEU A 445 -4.19 29.32 14.55
C LEU A 445 -4.67 30.71 14.11
N THR A 446 -5.55 30.75 13.11
CA THR A 446 -6.32 31.91 12.62
C THR A 446 -7.21 32.53 13.68
N ASP A 447 -7.92 31.76 14.50
CA ASP A 447 -8.87 32.30 15.51
C ASP A 447 -8.13 32.87 16.74
N GLU A 448 -7.01 32.25 17.12
CA GLU A 448 -6.13 32.81 18.17
C GLU A 448 -5.45 34.09 17.72
N LEU A 449 -4.95 34.13 16.50
CA LEU A 449 -4.35 35.34 15.91
C LEU A 449 -5.40 36.45 15.78
N VAL A 450 -6.60 36.15 15.36
CA VAL A 450 -7.73 37.09 15.28
C VAL A 450 -8.15 37.61 16.66
N ALA A 451 -8.16 36.76 17.67
CA ALA A 451 -8.46 37.15 19.06
C ALA A 451 -7.37 38.07 19.64
N GLN A 452 -6.09 37.73 19.45
CA GLN A 452 -4.96 38.55 19.87
C GLN A 452 -4.93 39.89 19.13
N GLU A 453 -5.18 39.92 17.82
CA GLU A 453 -5.27 41.15 17.04
C GLU A 453 -6.41 42.02 17.52
N LYS A 454 -7.56 41.47 17.85
CA LYS A 454 -8.69 42.19 18.42
C LYS A 454 -8.35 42.82 19.77
N GLU A 455 -7.72 42.07 20.65
CA GLU A 455 -7.29 42.56 21.97
C GLU A 455 -6.28 43.71 21.89
N MET A 456 -5.29 43.59 20.98
CA MET A 456 -4.32 44.65 20.74
C MET A 456 -4.97 45.92 20.19
N ILE A 457 -5.95 45.83 19.31
CA ILE A 457 -6.67 46.95 18.75
C ILE A 457 -7.57 47.60 19.83
N GLU A 458 -8.27 46.80 20.63
CA GLU A 458 -9.10 47.31 21.75
C GLU A 458 -8.25 48.03 22.83
N ALA A 459 -7.08 47.49 23.18
CA ALA A 459 -6.14 48.11 24.10
C ALA A 459 -5.63 49.47 23.55
N ALA A 460 -5.25 49.52 22.28
CA ALA A 460 -4.80 50.75 21.64
C ALA A 460 -5.92 51.81 21.55
N LEU A 461 -7.19 51.41 21.31
CA LEU A 461 -8.33 52.29 21.28
C LEU A 461 -8.68 52.79 22.70
N ALA A 462 -8.58 51.95 23.74
CA ALA A 462 -8.79 52.35 25.13
C ALA A 462 -7.80 53.44 25.55
N GLU A 463 -6.51 53.29 25.28
CA GLU A 463 -5.46 54.26 25.61
C GLU A 463 -5.59 55.58 24.82
N THR A 464 -6.11 55.51 23.59
CA THR A 464 -6.27 56.69 22.74
C THR A 464 -7.70 57.30 22.81
N ARG A 465 -8.49 56.85 23.75
CA ARG A 465 -9.92 57.26 23.99
C ARG A 465 -10.75 57.18 22.70
N GLY A 466 -10.62 56.07 21.97
CA GLY A 466 -11.35 55.82 20.72
C GLY A 466 -10.84 56.59 19.49
N ARG A 467 -9.74 57.38 19.60
CA ARG A 467 -9.19 58.14 18.49
C ARG A 467 -8.36 57.22 17.57
N VAL A 468 -8.81 57.00 16.32
CA VAL A 468 -8.18 56.11 15.37
C VAL A 468 -7.01 56.76 14.64
N SER A 469 -7.17 58.00 14.16
CA SER A 469 -6.23 58.70 13.31
C SER A 469 -5.51 59.88 14.02
N GLY A 470 -4.40 60.34 13.43
CA GLY A 470 -3.58 61.45 13.96
C GLY A 470 -2.35 60.95 14.74
N PRO A 471 -1.42 61.87 15.12
CA PRO A 471 -0.16 61.51 15.79
C PRO A 471 -0.32 60.79 17.15
N LEU A 472 -1.44 61.03 17.82
CA LEU A 472 -1.82 60.40 19.11
C LEU A 472 -2.95 59.39 18.96
N GLY A 473 -3.25 58.94 17.75
CA GLY A 473 -4.29 57.93 17.46
C GLY A 473 -3.79 56.48 17.55
N ALA A 474 -4.73 55.53 17.68
CA ALA A 474 -4.42 54.10 17.76
C ALA A 474 -3.63 53.60 16.56
N ALA A 475 -3.86 54.13 15.35
CA ALA A 475 -3.12 53.78 14.15
C ALA A 475 -1.62 54.11 14.25
N ALA A 476 -1.27 55.28 14.80
CA ALA A 476 0.11 55.64 15.05
C ALA A 476 0.78 54.75 16.09
N LYS A 477 0.04 54.36 17.12
CA LYS A 477 0.54 53.49 18.20
C LYS A 477 0.78 52.06 17.71
N LEU A 478 -0.11 51.54 16.87
CA LEU A 478 -0.01 50.22 16.26
C LEU A 478 0.89 50.20 14.99
N ARG A 479 1.50 51.34 14.66
CA ARG A 479 2.38 51.53 13.47
C ARG A 479 1.75 51.06 12.16
N MET A 480 0.47 51.33 11.99
CA MET A 480 -0.26 50.95 10.76
C MET A 480 -1.05 52.13 10.19
N PRO A 481 -1.37 52.13 8.89
CA PRO A 481 -2.20 53.18 8.26
C PRO A 481 -3.59 53.23 8.91
N ALA A 482 -4.13 54.45 9.10
CA ALA A 482 -5.45 54.63 9.71
C ALA A 482 -6.58 53.93 8.92
N SER A 483 -6.50 53.91 7.60
CA SER A 483 -7.44 53.19 6.73
C SER A 483 -7.43 51.68 6.97
N THR A 484 -6.26 51.10 7.17
CA THR A 484 -6.09 49.65 7.48
C THR A 484 -6.68 49.33 8.84
N LEU A 485 -6.42 50.17 9.85
CA LEU A 485 -6.98 50.01 11.19
C LEU A 485 -8.52 50.11 11.17
N ASP A 486 -9.09 51.09 10.42
CA ASP A 486 -10.55 51.24 10.27
C ASP A 486 -11.21 50.00 9.62
N SER A 487 -10.57 49.43 8.61
CA SER A 487 -11.02 48.21 7.97
C SER A 487 -11.00 47.00 8.94
N LYS A 488 -9.93 46.88 9.75
CA LYS A 488 -9.80 45.79 10.75
C LYS A 488 -10.82 45.97 11.91
N ILE A 489 -11.06 47.19 12.38
CA ILE A 489 -12.06 47.51 13.39
C ILE A 489 -13.46 47.07 12.90
N LYS A 490 -13.79 47.34 11.62
CA LYS A 490 -15.06 46.89 11.01
C LYS A 490 -15.15 45.38 10.88
N SER A 491 -14.11 44.73 10.39
CA SER A 491 -14.09 43.25 10.21
C SER A 491 -14.16 42.51 11.52
N LEU A 492 -13.49 43.01 12.57
CA LEU A 492 -13.48 42.42 13.92
C LEU A 492 -14.70 42.85 14.77
N LYS A 493 -15.62 43.63 14.20
CA LYS A 493 -16.84 44.12 14.85
C LYS A 493 -16.56 44.85 16.19
N ILE A 494 -15.49 45.67 16.27
CA ILE A 494 -15.09 46.41 17.44
C ILE A 494 -15.94 47.70 17.53
N ASP A 495 -16.64 47.95 18.64
CA ASP A 495 -17.38 49.19 18.84
C ASP A 495 -16.48 50.29 19.40
N LYS A 496 -16.11 51.27 18.57
CA LYS A 496 -15.26 52.39 18.91
C LYS A 496 -15.88 53.30 20.01
N ARG A 497 -17.25 53.34 20.10
CA ARG A 497 -17.95 54.22 21.03
C ARG A 497 -17.75 53.81 22.47
N ARG A 498 -17.48 52.53 22.74
CA ARG A 498 -17.16 52.01 24.09
C ARG A 498 -15.90 52.62 24.72
N PHE A 499 -15.00 53.18 23.89
CA PHE A 499 -13.73 53.75 24.33
C PHE A 499 -13.74 55.27 24.30
N GLN A 500 -14.82 55.94 23.87
CA GLN A 500 -15.01 57.39 23.94
C GLN A 500 -15.64 57.70 25.29
N VAL A 501 -14.78 58.02 26.26
CA VAL A 501 -15.26 58.57 27.54
C VAL A 501 -15.71 60.00 27.31
N ALA A 502 -16.91 60.37 27.79
CA ALA A 502 -17.49 61.69 27.77
C ALA A 502 -16.62 62.74 28.50
#